data_c4fde3ed88722463148eaa3a986b1bd7
#
_entry.id   c4fde3ed88722463148eaa3a986b1bd7
#
_cell.length_a   1.000
_cell.length_b   1.000
_cell.length_c   1.000
_cell.angle_alpha   90.00
_cell.angle_beta   90.00
_cell.angle_gamma   90.00
#
_symmetry.space_group_name_H-M   'P 1'
#
loop_
_entity.id
_entity.type
_entity.pdbx_description
1 polymer ?
#
loop_
_entity_poly.entity_id
_entity_poly.type
_entity_poly.pdbx_seq_one_letter_code
_entity_poly.pdbx_strand_id
1 'polypeptide(L)'
;MRRLAIFSFAFALAALCAGYLPLEGVLIPLGIGCAALAALTWIPLEGQKRARRAVRWAAAGLALGFLWTAGYSALFWRPALALDDTTIRLQGTVAQRPQETGYGFSVQVRLEPESGPDIRTLLYLDEQIGRAHV
;
A
#
# COMPACT_ATOMS: atom_id res chain seq x y z
N MET A 1 23.52 -2.50 16.17
CA MET A 1 22.55 -3.47 15.64
C MET A 1 21.16 -3.42 16.30
N ARG A 2 21.04 -3.37 17.65
CA ARG A 2 19.71 -3.36 18.33
C ARG A 2 18.74 -2.23 17.90
N ARG A 3 19.25 -1.07 17.47
CA ARG A 3 18.40 0.10 17.10
C ARG A 3 17.65 -0.13 15.78
N LEU A 4 18.35 -0.63 14.77
CA LEU A 4 17.73 -0.98 13.49
C LEU A 4 16.71 -2.10 13.66
N ALA A 5 16.98 -3.10 14.50
CA ALA A 5 16.02 -4.17 14.78
C ALA A 5 14.72 -3.63 15.41
N ILE A 6 14.81 -2.72 16.38
CA ILE A 6 13.63 -2.09 17.00
C ILE A 6 12.84 -1.30 15.95
N PHE A 7 13.52 -0.50 15.13
CA PHE A 7 12.90 0.27 14.07
C PHE A 7 12.20 -0.63 13.04
N SER A 8 12.92 -1.64 12.52
CA SER A 8 12.37 -2.55 11.49
C SER A 8 11.18 -3.36 12.02
N PHE A 9 11.25 -3.82 13.26
CA PHE A 9 10.14 -4.53 13.89
C PHE A 9 8.91 -3.63 14.06
N ALA A 10 9.11 -2.40 14.53
CA ALA A 10 8.03 -1.42 14.68
C ALA A 10 7.42 -1.03 13.33
N PHE A 11 8.24 -0.84 12.30
CA PHE A 11 7.79 -0.58 10.93
C PHE A 11 6.94 -1.72 10.38
N ALA A 12 7.44 -2.97 10.50
CA ALA A 12 6.72 -4.16 10.06
C ALA A 12 5.38 -4.33 10.79
N LEU A 13 5.37 -4.08 12.11
CA LEU A 13 4.16 -4.14 12.94
C LEU A 13 3.13 -3.10 12.47
N ALA A 14 3.56 -1.86 12.19
CA ALA A 14 2.67 -0.82 11.68
C ALA A 14 2.08 -1.19 10.32
N ALA A 15 2.89 -1.73 9.41
CA ALA A 15 2.44 -2.16 8.09
C ALA A 15 1.44 -3.33 8.18
N LEU A 16 1.70 -4.30 9.06
CA LEU A 16 0.77 -5.40 9.33
C LEU A 16 -0.55 -4.89 9.92
N CYS A 17 -0.50 -4.06 10.95
CA CYS A 17 -1.71 -3.49 11.55
C CYS A 17 -2.54 -2.70 10.53
N ALA A 18 -1.87 -1.91 9.68
CA ALA A 18 -2.54 -1.14 8.65
C ALA A 18 -3.17 -1.99 7.53
N GLY A 19 -2.60 -3.18 7.27
CA GLY A 19 -3.12 -4.10 6.25
C GLY A 19 -4.30 -4.96 6.73
N TYR A 20 -4.33 -5.30 8.02
CA TYR A 20 -5.37 -6.20 8.58
C TYR A 20 -6.49 -5.48 9.31
N LEU A 21 -6.27 -4.26 9.79
CA LEU A 21 -7.28 -3.48 10.49
C LEU A 21 -7.90 -2.45 9.56
N PRO A 22 -9.21 -2.20 9.63
CA PRO A 22 -9.89 -1.18 8.84
C PRO A 22 -9.56 0.21 9.41
N LEU A 23 -8.29 0.63 9.24
CA LEU A 23 -7.77 1.92 9.73
C LEU A 23 -7.87 3.03 8.68
N GLU A 24 -8.80 2.90 7.72
CA GLU A 24 -8.99 3.92 6.67
C GLU A 24 -9.31 5.27 7.30
N GLY A 25 -8.55 6.29 6.90
CA GLY A 25 -8.66 7.65 7.43
C GLY A 25 -7.92 7.92 8.75
N VAL A 26 -7.54 6.88 9.53
CA VAL A 26 -6.83 7.04 10.81
C VAL A 26 -5.32 6.87 10.66
N LEU A 27 -4.85 6.30 9.55
CA LEU A 27 -3.42 6.01 9.34
C LEU A 27 -2.55 7.27 9.38
N ILE A 28 -3.00 8.36 8.76
CA ILE A 28 -2.26 9.63 8.74
C ILE A 28 -2.16 10.24 10.14
N PRO A 29 -3.26 10.47 10.88
CA PRO A 29 -3.18 11.02 12.24
C PRO A 29 -2.40 10.11 13.18
N LEU A 30 -2.48 8.79 13.03
CA LEU A 30 -1.71 7.84 13.82
C LEU A 30 -0.20 7.95 13.52
N GLY A 31 0.17 8.05 12.25
CA GLY A 31 1.56 8.28 11.83
C GLY A 31 2.11 9.60 12.37
N ILE A 32 1.34 10.68 12.30
CA ILE A 32 1.71 11.99 12.86
C ILE A 32 1.85 11.91 14.37
N GLY A 33 0.93 11.26 15.08
CA GLY A 33 1.00 11.05 16.52
C GLY A 33 2.26 10.30 16.95
N CYS A 34 2.61 9.24 16.24
CA CYS A 34 3.87 8.50 16.47
C CYS A 34 5.10 9.34 16.17
N ALA A 35 5.09 10.18 15.14
CA ALA A 35 6.17 11.10 14.82
C ALA A 35 6.34 12.17 15.91
N ALA A 36 5.23 12.72 16.41
CA ALA A 36 5.24 13.66 17.54
C ALA A 36 5.81 13.02 18.81
N LEU A 37 5.43 11.77 19.12
CA LEU A 37 6.01 11.01 20.22
C LEU A 37 7.52 10.81 20.04
N ALA A 38 7.98 10.47 18.85
CA ALA A 38 9.40 10.38 18.56
C ALA A 38 10.11 11.71 18.80
N ALA A 39 9.53 12.83 18.36
CA ALA A 39 10.05 14.18 18.57
C ALA A 39 10.11 14.57 20.05
N LEU A 40 9.07 14.28 20.83
CA LEU A 40 9.02 14.54 22.28
C LEU A 40 10.14 13.81 23.04
N THR A 41 10.61 12.67 22.55
CA THR A 41 11.73 11.98 23.18
C THR A 41 13.09 12.72 23.02
N TRP A 42 13.14 13.81 22.25
CA TRP A 42 14.34 14.66 22.13
C TRP A 42 14.48 15.61 23.31
N ILE A 43 13.40 15.92 24.01
CA ILE A 43 13.44 16.81 25.18
C ILE A 43 14.28 16.11 26.28
N PRO A 44 15.33 16.76 26.80
CA PRO A 44 16.20 16.17 27.81
C PRO A 44 15.48 16.10 29.18
N LEU A 45 14.94 14.93 29.48
CA LEU A 45 14.42 14.58 30.81
C LEU A 45 15.49 13.74 31.51
N GLU A 46 15.83 14.06 32.71
CA GLU A 46 16.79 13.29 33.50
C GLU A 46 16.25 11.90 33.81
N GLY A 47 17.07 10.86 33.63
CA GLY A 47 16.73 9.49 34.03
C GLY A 47 17.06 8.44 32.98
N GLN A 48 16.12 7.92 32.24
CA GLN A 48 16.23 6.65 31.48
C GLN A 48 16.72 6.81 30.04
N LYS A 49 17.99 7.16 29.81
CA LYS A 49 18.58 7.39 28.47
C LYS A 49 18.43 6.19 27.51
N ARG A 50 18.49 4.94 28.01
CA ARG A 50 18.38 3.75 27.19
C ARG A 50 16.94 3.49 26.72
N ALA A 51 15.98 3.57 27.63
CA ALA A 51 14.55 3.38 27.33
C ALA A 51 14.07 4.44 26.31
N ARG A 52 14.44 5.70 26.51
CA ARG A 52 14.10 6.80 25.61
C ARG A 52 14.60 6.59 24.18
N ARG A 53 15.83 6.05 24.03
CA ARG A 53 16.36 5.72 22.71
C ARG A 53 15.55 4.61 22.04
N ALA A 54 15.16 3.58 22.79
CA ALA A 54 14.35 2.49 22.25
C ALA A 54 12.97 3.00 21.81
N VAL A 55 12.30 3.79 22.66
CA VAL A 55 11.01 4.41 22.33
C VAL A 55 11.10 5.31 21.11
N ARG A 56 12.16 6.10 20.97
CA ARG A 56 12.37 6.94 19.79
C ARG A 56 12.43 6.13 18.50
N TRP A 57 13.24 5.07 18.47
CA TRP A 57 13.37 4.22 17.28
C TRP A 57 12.10 3.44 17.00
N ALA A 58 11.40 2.98 18.02
CA ALA A 58 10.10 2.33 17.86
C ALA A 58 9.04 3.29 17.31
N ALA A 59 8.91 4.48 17.90
CA ALA A 59 7.96 5.50 17.44
C ALA A 59 8.27 5.99 16.03
N ALA A 60 9.55 6.16 15.67
CA ALA A 60 9.93 6.50 14.31
C ALA A 60 9.61 5.38 13.30
N GLY A 61 9.80 4.11 13.68
CA GLY A 61 9.42 2.97 12.86
C GLY A 61 7.91 2.89 12.63
N LEU A 62 7.12 3.05 13.70
CA LEU A 62 5.65 3.09 13.60
C LEU A 62 5.17 4.25 12.73
N ALA A 63 5.70 5.46 12.95
CA ALA A 63 5.35 6.64 12.16
C ALA A 63 5.59 6.42 10.67
N LEU A 64 6.79 5.94 10.32
CA LEU A 64 7.14 5.70 8.93
C LEU A 64 6.30 4.57 8.33
N GLY A 65 6.01 3.50 9.09
CA GLY A 65 5.17 2.40 8.65
C GLY A 65 3.75 2.83 8.32
N PHE A 66 3.10 3.59 9.20
CA PHE A 66 1.75 4.10 8.97
C PHE A 66 1.69 5.10 7.81
N LEU A 67 2.62 6.05 7.74
CA LEU A 67 2.67 7.03 6.65
C LEU A 67 2.96 6.37 5.31
N TRP A 68 3.86 5.40 5.28
CA TRP A 68 4.15 4.62 4.08
C TRP A 68 2.91 3.87 3.59
N THR A 69 2.22 3.16 4.49
CA THR A 69 1.02 2.41 4.12
C THR A 69 -0.11 3.33 3.68
N ALA A 70 -0.29 4.48 4.33
CA ALA A 70 -1.24 5.51 3.91
C ALA A 70 -0.93 6.04 2.50
N GLY A 71 0.34 6.37 2.23
CA GLY A 71 0.78 6.83 0.91
C GLY A 71 0.59 5.75 -0.16
N TYR A 72 0.96 4.51 0.13
CA TYR A 72 0.78 3.40 -0.77
C TYR A 72 -0.70 3.13 -1.09
N SER A 73 -1.55 3.14 -0.07
CA SER A 73 -3.00 2.95 -0.27
C SER A 73 -3.61 4.09 -1.09
N ALA A 74 -3.21 5.32 -0.85
CA ALA A 74 -3.72 6.48 -1.59
C ALA A 74 -3.30 6.46 -3.08
N LEU A 75 -2.07 6.01 -3.37
CA LEU A 75 -1.53 6.03 -4.73
C LEU A 75 -1.93 4.82 -5.57
N PHE A 76 -2.08 3.65 -4.95
CA PHE A 76 -2.25 2.40 -5.69
C PHE A 76 -3.60 1.72 -5.43
N TRP A 77 -4.05 1.68 -4.17
CA TRP A 77 -5.27 0.94 -3.82
C TRP A 77 -6.55 1.73 -4.07
N ARG A 78 -6.60 2.99 -3.68
CA ARG A 78 -7.81 3.81 -3.86
C ARG A 78 -8.21 3.98 -5.32
N PRO A 79 -7.29 4.25 -6.27
CA PRO A 79 -7.65 4.32 -7.68
C PRO A 79 -8.18 2.98 -8.20
N ALA A 80 -7.63 1.85 -7.75
CA ALA A 80 -8.11 0.53 -8.16
C ALA A 80 -9.50 0.21 -7.58
N LEU A 81 -9.74 0.52 -6.29
CA LEU A 81 -11.04 0.32 -5.63
C LEU A 81 -12.13 1.24 -6.19
N ALA A 82 -11.78 2.42 -6.69
CA ALA A 82 -12.76 3.31 -7.33
C ALA A 82 -13.33 2.74 -8.63
N LEU A 83 -12.66 1.73 -9.22
CA LEU A 83 -13.11 1.01 -10.41
C LEU A 83 -13.88 -0.27 -10.07
N ASP A 84 -13.95 -0.64 -8.80
CA ASP A 84 -14.68 -1.81 -8.34
C ASP A 84 -16.18 -1.58 -8.49
N ASP A 85 -16.94 -2.61 -8.93
CA ASP A 85 -18.37 -2.57 -9.21
C ASP A 85 -18.84 -1.53 -10.27
N THR A 86 -17.92 -0.92 -11.02
CA THR A 86 -18.30 0.01 -12.08
C THR A 86 -18.13 -0.62 -13.46
N THR A 87 -19.19 -0.54 -14.30
CA THR A 87 -19.07 -0.91 -15.71
C THR A 87 -18.52 0.27 -16.48
N ILE A 88 -17.21 0.27 -16.72
CA ILE A 88 -16.52 1.36 -17.40
C ILE A 88 -15.98 0.86 -18.74
N ARG A 89 -16.12 1.66 -19.79
CA ARG A 89 -15.37 1.45 -21.03
C ARG A 89 -13.98 2.04 -20.84
N LEU A 90 -12.98 1.19 -20.81
CA LEU A 90 -11.59 1.60 -20.69
C LEU A 90 -10.85 1.26 -21.98
N GLN A 91 -10.03 2.18 -22.45
CA GLN A 91 -9.01 1.88 -23.44
C GLN A 91 -7.74 1.40 -22.75
N GLY A 92 -7.15 0.34 -23.25
CA GLY A 92 -5.95 -0.20 -22.68
C GLY A 92 -5.06 -0.85 -23.72
N THR A 93 -3.77 -0.81 -23.47
CA THR A 93 -2.75 -1.51 -24.30
C THR A 93 -2.41 -2.85 -23.69
N VAL A 94 -2.41 -3.89 -24.51
CA VAL A 94 -1.97 -5.22 -24.11
C VAL A 94 -0.48 -5.17 -23.77
N ALA A 95 -0.12 -5.40 -22.52
CA ALA A 95 1.25 -5.29 -22.02
C ALA A 95 2.03 -6.59 -22.17
N GLN A 96 1.35 -7.74 -22.20
CA GLN A 96 1.98 -9.06 -22.35
C GLN A 96 1.15 -9.96 -23.25
N ARG A 97 1.81 -10.99 -23.82
CA ARG A 97 1.13 -12.02 -24.60
C ARG A 97 0.12 -12.76 -23.73
N PRO A 98 -1.07 -13.11 -24.29
CA PRO A 98 -2.05 -13.93 -23.59
C PRO A 98 -1.40 -15.22 -23.08
N GLN A 99 -1.70 -15.56 -21.84
CA GLN A 99 -1.30 -16.83 -21.23
C GLN A 99 -2.52 -17.72 -21.07
N GLU A 100 -2.42 -18.96 -21.51
CA GLU A 100 -3.45 -19.97 -21.25
C GLU A 100 -3.48 -20.32 -19.78
N THR A 101 -4.66 -20.24 -19.21
CA THR A 101 -4.96 -20.68 -17.83
C THR A 101 -6.01 -21.78 -17.89
N GLY A 102 -6.12 -22.60 -16.85
CA GLY A 102 -7.09 -23.69 -16.80
C GLY A 102 -8.56 -23.30 -17.00
N TYR A 103 -8.86 -22.00 -17.07
CA TYR A 103 -10.19 -21.42 -17.22
C TYR A 103 -10.35 -20.47 -18.43
N GLY A 104 -9.38 -20.45 -19.35
CA GLY A 104 -9.37 -19.55 -20.50
C GLY A 104 -8.03 -18.81 -20.65
N PHE A 105 -8.08 -17.60 -21.20
CA PHE A 105 -6.89 -16.79 -21.41
C PHE A 105 -6.82 -15.66 -20.40
N SER A 106 -5.64 -15.42 -19.82
CA SER A 106 -5.35 -14.24 -19.06
C SER A 106 -4.48 -13.28 -19.85
N VAL A 107 -4.86 -12.02 -19.89
CA VAL A 107 -4.13 -10.96 -20.60
C VAL A 107 -3.82 -9.83 -19.65
N GLN A 108 -2.58 -9.45 -19.55
CA GLN A 108 -2.19 -8.27 -18.79
C GLN A 108 -2.38 -7.03 -19.66
N VAL A 109 -3.27 -6.13 -19.20
CA VAL A 109 -3.60 -4.89 -19.89
C VAL A 109 -3.19 -3.72 -19.04
N ARG A 110 -2.56 -2.72 -19.65
CA ARG A 110 -2.35 -1.41 -19.05
C ARG A 110 -3.54 -0.55 -19.43
N LEU A 111 -4.31 -0.14 -18.46
CA LEU A 111 -5.44 0.76 -18.61
C LEU A 111 -4.93 2.20 -18.47
N GLU A 112 -5.33 3.05 -19.40
CA GLU A 112 -5.06 4.49 -19.39
C GLU A 112 -6.39 5.20 -19.05
N PRO A 113 -6.69 5.45 -17.76
CA PRO A 113 -7.87 6.20 -17.38
C PRO A 113 -7.71 7.67 -17.81
N GLU A 114 -8.81 8.32 -18.22
CA GLU A 114 -8.79 9.73 -18.64
C GLU A 114 -8.25 10.69 -17.56
N SER A 115 -8.34 10.29 -16.28
CA SER A 115 -7.78 11.03 -15.16
C SER A 115 -7.32 10.05 -14.07
N GLY A 116 -6.00 9.87 -13.94
CA GLY A 116 -5.43 9.03 -12.90
C GLY A 116 -4.14 8.32 -13.33
N PRO A 117 -3.49 7.61 -12.42
CA PRO A 117 -2.30 6.84 -12.74
C PRO A 117 -2.65 5.60 -13.58
N ASP A 118 -1.72 5.19 -14.44
CA ASP A 118 -1.80 3.94 -15.19
C ASP A 118 -2.03 2.74 -14.28
N ILE A 119 -3.08 1.99 -14.56
CA ILE A 119 -3.43 0.80 -13.78
C ILE A 119 -3.11 -0.44 -14.63
N ARG A 120 -2.36 -1.37 -14.05
CA ARG A 120 -2.14 -2.69 -14.65
C ARG A 120 -3.14 -3.66 -14.06
N THR A 121 -3.93 -4.29 -14.90
CA THR A 121 -4.91 -5.30 -14.49
C THR A 121 -4.76 -6.57 -15.31
N LEU A 122 -5.21 -7.68 -14.74
CA LEU A 122 -5.34 -8.97 -15.42
C LEU A 122 -6.79 -9.11 -15.88
N LEU A 123 -6.99 -9.18 -17.20
CA LEU A 123 -8.27 -9.53 -17.77
C LEU A 123 -8.32 -11.03 -18.01
N TYR A 124 -9.36 -11.67 -17.48
CA TYR A 124 -9.67 -13.06 -17.77
C TYR A 124 -10.69 -13.07 -18.91
N LEU A 125 -10.31 -13.66 -20.02
CA LEU A 125 -11.17 -13.84 -21.19
C LEU A 125 -11.66 -15.27 -21.22
N ASP A 126 -12.97 -15.46 -21.23
CA ASP A 126 -13.59 -16.77 -21.44
C ASP A 126 -13.36 -17.19 -22.92
N GLU A 127 -13.19 -18.48 -23.16
CA GLU A 127 -12.87 -19.06 -24.46
C GLU A 127 -13.90 -18.69 -25.55
N GLN A 128 -15.12 -18.32 -25.14
CA GLN A 128 -16.20 -17.92 -26.05
C GLN A 128 -16.00 -16.53 -26.68
N ILE A 129 -15.26 -15.62 -26.02
CA ILE A 129 -15.09 -14.23 -26.49
C ILE A 129 -13.98 -14.14 -27.54
N GLY A 130 -13.00 -15.06 -27.52
CA GLY A 130 -11.86 -15.08 -28.44
C GLY A 130 -12.21 -15.42 -29.90
N ARG A 131 -13.42 -15.89 -30.21
CA ARG A 131 -13.85 -16.25 -31.57
C ARG A 131 -14.60 -15.16 -32.33
N ALA A 132 -14.83 -14.01 -31.73
CA ALA A 132 -15.78 -13.04 -32.28
C ALA A 132 -15.18 -11.98 -33.21
N HIS A 133 -13.88 -11.79 -33.32
CA HIS A 133 -13.29 -10.82 -34.27
C HIS A 133 -11.86 -11.20 -34.65
N VAL A 134 -11.72 -11.94 -35.73
CA VAL A 134 -10.61 -11.90 -36.65
C VAL A 134 -11.13 -11.45 -38.01
#